data_73f681f6809eff1d35bf2dc0bb0920bf
#
_entry.id   73f681f6809eff1d35bf2dc0bb0920bf
#
_cell.length_a   1.000
_cell.length_b   1.000
_cell.length_c   1.000
_cell.angle_alpha   90.00
_cell.angle_beta   90.00
_cell.angle_gamma   90.00
#
_symmetry.space_group_name_H-M   'P 1'
#
loop_
_entity.id
_entity.type
_entity.pdbx_description
1 polymer ?
#
loop_
_entity_poly.entity_id
_entity_poly.type
_entity_poly.pdbx_seq_one_letter_code
_entity_poly.pdbx_strand_id
1 'polypeptide(L)'
;LMGFGTTMNLLDGVDGLAGSLTLLSLFFLGGFLYGIIGHTDVARYLLLPHRPDGARWGILIFVAAGGLGGYVWHNAKPSAVLMGDAGSRFLGLLVGMAVLASGNPFMVLVVSPVVLLNGGTGLVKLLLLRFFGRLGFDVRPPARNIVNAQAHNAATEEEEARQAFFVRFLHRYRFPLHDHCRKKLNWSDPQVLVRFMLVQALLTPLLMGLLVKLR
;
A
#
# COMPACT_ATOMS: atom_id res chain seq x y z
N LEU A 1 2.76 -8.06 -10.44
CA LEU A 1 1.69 -7.09 -10.73
C LEU A 1 0.40 -7.42 -9.97
N MET A 2 -0.14 -8.65 -10.06
CA MET A 2 -1.39 -9.04 -9.37
C MET A 2 -1.31 -8.85 -7.85
N GLY A 3 -0.21 -9.26 -7.20
CA GLY A 3 0.00 -9.07 -5.77
C GLY A 3 -0.03 -7.61 -5.35
N PHE A 4 0.57 -6.72 -6.14
CA PHE A 4 0.56 -5.29 -5.84
C PHE A 4 -0.84 -4.66 -6.04
N GLY A 5 -1.59 -5.10 -7.07
CA GLY A 5 -2.99 -4.70 -7.23
C GLY A 5 -3.89 -5.12 -6.07
N THR A 6 -3.69 -6.33 -5.53
CA THR A 6 -4.40 -6.79 -4.32
C THR A 6 -3.98 -6.01 -3.08
N THR A 7 -2.69 -5.67 -2.95
CA THR A 7 -2.17 -4.82 -1.88
C THR A 7 -2.82 -3.43 -1.91
N MET A 8 -2.97 -2.85 -3.10
CA MET A 8 -3.63 -1.56 -3.30
C MET A 8 -5.13 -1.62 -2.95
N ASN A 9 -5.80 -2.69 -3.31
CA ASN A 9 -7.21 -2.90 -2.93
C ASN A 9 -7.40 -3.02 -1.40
N LEU A 10 -6.49 -3.68 -0.71
CA LEU A 10 -6.50 -3.73 0.76
C LEU A 10 -6.18 -2.39 1.43
N LEU A 11 -5.56 -1.47 0.70
CA LEU A 11 -5.27 -0.11 1.16
C LEU A 11 -6.50 0.81 1.09
N ASP A 12 -7.45 0.53 0.21
CA ASP A 12 -8.63 1.36 -0.08
C ASP A 12 -9.71 1.21 1.01
N GLY A 13 -9.33 1.50 2.25
CA GLY A 13 -10.21 1.44 3.43
C GLY A 13 -10.42 2.80 4.12
N VAL A 14 -9.78 3.85 3.60
CA VAL A 14 -9.88 5.24 4.08
C VAL A 14 -9.96 6.15 2.87
N ASP A 15 -10.96 7.05 2.85
CA ASP A 15 -11.16 8.01 1.77
C ASP A 15 -9.89 8.79 1.46
N GLY A 16 -9.50 8.82 0.19
CA GLY A 16 -8.31 9.51 -0.30
C GLY A 16 -6.99 8.74 -0.11
N LEU A 17 -6.92 7.72 0.75
CA LEU A 17 -5.63 7.09 1.11
C LEU A 17 -4.97 6.38 -0.06
N ALA A 18 -5.68 5.48 -0.74
CA ALA A 18 -5.15 4.74 -1.88
C ALA A 18 -4.77 5.69 -3.04
N GLY A 19 -5.64 6.64 -3.36
CA GLY A 19 -5.40 7.64 -4.41
C GLY A 19 -4.20 8.52 -4.12
N SER A 20 -4.10 9.07 -2.91
CA SER A 20 -3.02 9.98 -2.53
C SER A 20 -1.65 9.30 -2.47
N LEU A 21 -1.56 8.09 -1.90
CA LEU A 21 -0.31 7.33 -1.87
C LEU A 21 0.12 6.90 -3.28
N THR A 22 -0.83 6.54 -4.14
CA THR A 22 -0.55 6.27 -5.56
C THR A 22 -0.08 7.51 -6.29
N LEU A 23 -0.71 8.66 -6.07
CA LEU A 23 -0.31 9.94 -6.65
C LEU A 23 1.14 10.28 -6.31
N LEU A 24 1.53 10.13 -5.04
CA LEU A 24 2.92 10.32 -4.60
C LEU A 24 3.87 9.32 -5.28
N SER A 25 3.49 8.04 -5.36
CA SER A 25 4.30 7.02 -6.04
C SER A 25 4.52 7.35 -7.52
N LEU A 26 3.47 7.75 -8.23
CA LEU A 26 3.55 8.15 -9.64
C LEU A 26 4.37 9.42 -9.83
N PHE A 27 4.23 10.40 -8.94
CA PHE A 27 5.00 11.64 -9.01
C PHE A 27 6.50 11.38 -8.90
N PHE A 28 6.95 10.62 -7.89
CA PHE A 28 8.36 10.29 -7.73
C PHE A 28 8.89 9.39 -8.86
N LEU A 29 8.09 8.41 -9.29
CA LEU A 29 8.47 7.51 -10.37
C LEU A 29 8.53 8.22 -11.72
N GLY A 30 7.57 9.11 -12.00
CA GLY A 30 7.57 9.97 -13.17
C GLY A 30 8.80 10.88 -13.22
N GLY A 31 9.12 11.51 -12.07
CA GLY A 31 10.33 12.32 -11.92
C GLY A 31 11.62 11.52 -12.14
N PHE A 32 11.70 10.31 -11.60
CA PHE A 32 12.84 9.40 -11.82
C PHE A 32 12.98 9.00 -13.29
N LEU A 33 11.88 8.60 -13.91
CA LEU A 33 11.87 8.18 -15.32
C LEU A 33 12.19 9.34 -16.27
N TYR A 34 11.59 10.51 -16.05
CA TYR A 34 11.79 11.67 -16.90
C TYR A 34 13.15 12.33 -16.67
N GLY A 35 13.45 12.69 -15.42
CA GLY A 35 14.57 13.56 -15.08
C GLY A 35 15.89 12.81 -14.83
N ILE A 36 15.85 11.53 -14.50
CA ILE A 36 17.05 10.78 -14.13
C ILE A 36 17.42 9.80 -15.23
N ILE A 37 16.69 8.71 -15.38
CA ILE A 37 17.09 7.65 -16.34
C ILE A 37 16.71 7.97 -17.78
N GLY A 38 15.75 8.86 -18.01
CA GLY A 38 15.38 9.37 -19.33
C GLY A 38 16.29 10.46 -19.87
N HIS A 39 17.15 11.03 -19.03
CA HIS A 39 18.11 12.06 -19.41
C HIS A 39 19.53 11.50 -19.48
N THR A 40 20.16 11.56 -20.65
CA THR A 40 21.46 10.90 -20.91
C THR A 40 22.55 11.36 -19.96
N ASP A 41 22.72 12.67 -19.78
CA ASP A 41 23.81 13.22 -18.96
C ASP A 41 23.62 12.95 -17.48
N VAL A 42 22.38 13.05 -16.99
CA VAL A 42 22.06 12.75 -15.58
C VAL A 42 22.25 11.26 -15.28
N ALA A 43 21.75 10.39 -16.17
CA ALA A 43 21.93 8.96 -16.02
C ALA A 43 23.43 8.59 -16.01
N ARG A 44 24.23 9.17 -16.91
CA ARG A 44 25.69 8.96 -16.94
C ARG A 44 26.37 9.47 -15.68
N TYR A 45 26.04 10.68 -15.23
CA TYR A 45 26.60 11.24 -14.00
C TYR A 45 26.32 10.39 -12.75
N LEU A 46 25.10 9.82 -12.66
CA LEU A 46 24.69 8.97 -11.56
C LEU A 46 25.06 7.49 -11.76
N LEU A 47 25.78 7.16 -12.84
CA LEU A 47 26.15 5.79 -13.22
C LEU A 47 24.95 4.84 -13.35
N LEU A 48 23.79 5.38 -13.73
CA LEU A 48 22.56 4.62 -13.96
C LEU A 48 22.40 4.26 -15.44
N PRO A 49 21.75 3.13 -15.78
CA PRO A 49 21.47 2.79 -17.15
C PRO A 49 20.49 3.81 -17.75
N HIS A 50 20.93 4.50 -18.79
CA HIS A 50 20.04 5.37 -19.55
C HIS A 50 18.96 4.56 -20.26
N ARG A 51 17.72 5.06 -20.22
CA ARG A 51 16.56 4.49 -20.90
C ARG A 51 16.05 5.49 -21.93
N PRO A 52 16.21 5.24 -23.24
CA PRO A 52 15.75 6.18 -24.29
C PRO A 52 14.26 6.51 -24.20
N ASP A 53 13.44 5.51 -23.80
CA ASP A 53 11.99 5.69 -23.62
C ASP A 53 11.60 6.22 -22.24
N GLY A 54 12.55 6.41 -21.33
CA GLY A 54 12.28 6.84 -19.95
C GLY A 54 11.51 8.15 -19.87
N ALA A 55 11.91 9.14 -20.66
CA ALA A 55 11.22 10.44 -20.69
C ALA A 55 9.77 10.33 -21.19
N ARG A 56 9.51 9.50 -22.22
CA ARG A 56 8.16 9.24 -22.73
C ARG A 56 7.27 8.59 -21.67
N TRP A 57 7.79 7.56 -20.99
CA TRP A 57 7.10 6.93 -19.87
C TRP A 57 6.84 7.92 -18.73
N GLY A 58 7.82 8.79 -18.41
CA GLY A 58 7.65 9.83 -17.40
C GLY A 58 6.50 10.77 -17.72
N ILE A 59 6.37 11.24 -18.97
CA ILE A 59 5.26 12.08 -19.42
C ILE A 59 3.92 11.35 -19.26
N LEU A 60 3.80 10.10 -19.71
CA LEU A 60 2.57 9.30 -19.58
C LEU A 60 2.16 9.14 -18.12
N ILE A 61 3.15 8.91 -17.23
CA ILE A 61 2.90 8.78 -15.79
C ILE A 61 2.42 10.11 -15.20
N PHE A 62 2.99 11.25 -15.59
CA PHE A 62 2.52 12.57 -15.12
C PHE A 62 1.10 12.89 -15.63
N VAL A 63 0.75 12.50 -16.85
CA VAL A 63 -0.63 12.63 -17.35
C VAL A 63 -1.59 11.80 -16.50
N ALA A 64 -1.24 10.54 -16.20
CA ALA A 64 -2.04 9.67 -15.34
C ALA A 64 -2.12 10.23 -13.89
N ALA A 65 -1.02 10.77 -13.37
CA ALA A 65 -0.98 11.42 -12.06
C ALA A 65 -1.89 12.66 -12.02
N GLY A 66 -1.93 13.46 -13.08
CA GLY A 66 -2.84 14.60 -13.20
C GLY A 66 -4.31 14.19 -13.13
N GLY A 67 -4.71 13.16 -13.89
CA GLY A 67 -6.06 12.60 -13.83
C GLY A 67 -6.40 12.04 -12.44
N LEU A 68 -5.44 11.33 -11.81
CA LEU A 68 -5.61 10.82 -10.45
C LEU A 68 -5.70 11.96 -9.43
N GLY A 69 -5.00 13.07 -9.63
CA GLY A 69 -5.11 14.26 -8.79
C GLY A 69 -6.53 14.83 -8.78
N GLY A 70 -7.18 14.91 -9.94
CA GLY A 70 -8.60 15.27 -10.04
C GLY A 70 -9.51 14.31 -9.29
N TYR A 71 -9.27 13.00 -9.40
CA TYR A 71 -10.01 12.01 -8.62
C TYR A 71 -9.81 12.23 -7.10
N VAL A 72 -8.57 12.38 -6.64
CA VAL A 72 -8.26 12.56 -5.20
C VAL A 72 -8.94 13.81 -4.64
N TRP A 73 -9.05 14.86 -5.42
CA TRP A 73 -9.77 16.08 -5.04
C TRP A 73 -11.23 15.80 -4.66
N HIS A 74 -11.91 14.94 -5.41
CA HIS A 74 -13.30 14.57 -5.16
C HIS A 74 -13.47 13.39 -4.18
N ASN A 75 -12.43 12.61 -3.95
CA ASN A 75 -12.40 11.51 -2.99
C ASN A 75 -11.95 11.93 -1.58
N ALA A 76 -11.52 13.19 -1.39
CA ALA A 76 -11.24 13.75 -0.08
C ALA A 76 -12.52 13.79 0.77
N LYS A 77 -12.39 13.54 2.07
CA LYS A 77 -13.53 13.45 2.99
C LYS A 77 -14.22 14.82 3.21
N PRO A 78 -15.54 14.93 3.06
CA PRO A 78 -16.52 13.91 2.71
C PRO A 78 -16.41 13.48 1.25
N SER A 79 -16.26 12.17 1.01
CA SER A 79 -16.01 11.64 -0.33
C SER A 79 -17.23 11.76 -1.23
N ALA A 80 -17.09 12.43 -2.37
CA ALA A 80 -18.12 12.52 -3.41
C ALA A 80 -18.03 11.37 -4.42
N VAL A 81 -16.85 10.73 -4.55
CA VAL A 81 -16.59 9.66 -5.51
C VAL A 81 -15.77 8.56 -4.83
N LEU A 82 -16.22 7.33 -4.92
CA LEU A 82 -15.53 6.15 -4.41
C LEU A 82 -14.79 5.43 -5.53
N MET A 83 -13.61 4.89 -5.24
CA MET A 83 -12.77 4.19 -6.21
C MET A 83 -13.27 2.78 -6.52
N GLY A 84 -13.67 2.06 -5.49
CA GLY A 84 -14.05 0.66 -5.57
C GLY A 84 -12.89 -0.28 -5.93
N ASP A 85 -13.18 -1.57 -5.92
CA ASP A 85 -12.20 -2.65 -6.13
C ASP A 85 -11.53 -2.61 -7.51
N ALA A 86 -12.28 -2.22 -8.54
CA ALA A 86 -11.75 -2.13 -9.90
C ALA A 86 -10.74 -0.99 -10.03
N GLY A 87 -11.06 0.19 -9.46
CA GLY A 87 -10.19 1.36 -9.49
C GLY A 87 -8.90 1.15 -8.70
N SER A 88 -8.99 0.63 -7.49
CA SER A 88 -7.81 0.38 -6.65
C SER A 88 -6.85 -0.65 -7.28
N ARG A 89 -7.39 -1.71 -7.91
CA ARG A 89 -6.57 -2.68 -8.66
C ARG A 89 -5.95 -2.08 -9.92
N PHE A 90 -6.70 -1.21 -10.61
CA PHE A 90 -6.18 -0.46 -11.76
C PHE A 90 -5.00 0.43 -11.36
N LEU A 91 -5.10 1.17 -10.24
CA LEU A 91 -3.98 1.97 -9.73
C LEU A 91 -2.76 1.10 -9.40
N GLY A 92 -2.96 -0.07 -8.79
CA GLY A 92 -1.88 -1.01 -8.54
C GLY A 92 -1.22 -1.52 -9.83
N LEU A 93 -1.99 -1.79 -10.87
CA LEU A 93 -1.49 -2.16 -12.19
C LEU A 93 -0.70 -1.00 -12.83
N LEU A 94 -1.22 0.21 -12.75
CA LEU A 94 -0.59 1.42 -13.31
C LEU A 94 0.80 1.67 -12.69
N VAL A 95 0.90 1.65 -11.36
CA VAL A 95 2.19 1.78 -10.66
C VAL A 95 3.12 0.62 -11.04
N GLY A 96 2.61 -0.59 -11.08
CA GLY A 96 3.40 -1.77 -11.45
C GLY A 96 3.95 -1.70 -12.88
N MET A 97 3.17 -1.25 -13.85
CA MET A 97 3.64 -1.03 -15.24
C MET A 97 4.70 0.07 -15.29
N ALA A 98 4.48 1.16 -14.58
CA ALA A 98 5.43 2.27 -14.51
C ALA A 98 6.78 1.83 -13.88
N VAL A 99 6.73 0.98 -12.84
CA VAL A 99 7.92 0.36 -12.24
C VAL A 99 8.65 -0.55 -13.24
N LEU A 100 7.93 -1.37 -14.01
CA LEU A 100 8.55 -2.20 -15.05
C LEU A 100 9.20 -1.35 -16.15
N ALA A 101 8.58 -0.22 -16.52
CA ALA A 101 9.17 0.72 -17.47
C ALA A 101 10.50 1.32 -16.98
N SER A 102 10.71 1.43 -15.65
CA SER A 102 12.00 1.84 -15.10
C SER A 102 13.13 0.82 -15.31
N GLY A 103 12.78 -0.43 -15.66
CA GLY A 103 13.73 -1.54 -15.82
C GLY A 103 14.24 -2.13 -14.51
N ASN A 104 13.77 -1.65 -13.37
CA ASN A 104 14.13 -2.17 -12.08
C ASN A 104 12.86 -2.49 -11.27
N PRO A 105 12.46 -3.76 -11.16
CA PRO A 105 11.24 -4.14 -10.43
C PRO A 105 11.31 -3.81 -8.93
N PHE A 106 12.49 -3.67 -8.34
CA PHE A 106 12.65 -3.28 -6.94
C PHE A 106 12.30 -1.82 -6.69
N MET A 107 12.14 -1.00 -7.74
CA MET A 107 11.65 0.37 -7.60
C MET A 107 10.30 0.45 -6.88
N VAL A 108 9.48 -0.59 -6.92
CA VAL A 108 8.22 -0.63 -6.16
C VAL A 108 8.44 -0.48 -4.65
N LEU A 109 9.53 -1.04 -4.11
CA LEU A 109 9.89 -0.90 -2.69
C LEU A 109 10.30 0.53 -2.33
N VAL A 110 10.84 1.24 -3.31
CA VAL A 110 11.34 2.61 -3.16
C VAL A 110 10.22 3.63 -3.29
N VAL A 111 9.38 3.49 -4.32
CA VAL A 111 8.33 4.50 -4.62
C VAL A 111 7.02 4.29 -3.86
N SER A 112 6.77 3.08 -3.34
CA SER A 112 5.52 2.73 -2.66
C SER A 112 5.73 2.01 -1.32
N PRO A 113 6.67 2.45 -0.46
CA PRO A 113 6.98 1.72 0.78
C PRO A 113 5.78 1.64 1.72
N VAL A 114 5.03 2.71 1.88
CA VAL A 114 3.85 2.75 2.76
C VAL A 114 2.71 1.90 2.21
N VAL A 115 2.50 1.88 0.89
CA VAL A 115 1.52 1.00 0.24
C VAL A 115 1.84 -0.46 0.54
N LEU A 116 3.10 -0.86 0.39
CA LEU A 116 3.55 -2.23 0.65
C LEU A 116 3.44 -2.60 2.12
N LEU A 117 3.85 -1.71 3.02
CA LEU A 117 3.74 -1.97 4.46
C LEU A 117 2.29 -2.07 4.91
N ASN A 118 1.43 -1.17 4.45
CA ASN A 118 0.04 -1.14 4.88
C ASN A 118 -0.79 -2.26 4.26
N GLY A 119 -0.87 -2.32 2.93
CA GLY A 119 -1.66 -3.34 2.23
C GLY A 119 -0.97 -4.70 2.18
N GLY A 120 0.38 -4.73 2.05
CA GLY A 120 1.16 -5.96 2.02
C GLY A 120 1.06 -6.76 3.32
N THR A 121 1.06 -6.11 4.48
CA THR A 121 0.84 -6.78 5.76
C THR A 121 -0.55 -7.43 5.84
N GLY A 122 -1.58 -6.77 5.27
CA GLY A 122 -2.92 -7.35 5.12
C GLY A 122 -2.92 -8.60 4.22
N LEU A 123 -2.23 -8.51 3.08
CA LEU A 123 -2.10 -9.63 2.14
C LEU A 123 -1.37 -10.81 2.78
N VAL A 124 -0.23 -10.57 3.44
CA VAL A 124 0.53 -11.61 4.15
C VAL A 124 -0.34 -12.30 5.20
N LYS A 125 -1.08 -11.54 6.00
CA LYS A 125 -2.02 -12.11 6.98
C LYS A 125 -3.05 -13.02 6.31
N LEU A 126 -3.68 -12.58 5.22
CA LEU A 126 -4.67 -13.39 4.51
C LEU A 126 -4.06 -14.68 3.95
N LEU A 127 -2.85 -14.61 3.40
CA LEU A 127 -2.14 -15.78 2.89
C LEU A 127 -1.78 -16.76 4.01
N LEU A 128 -1.29 -16.27 5.14
CA LEU A 128 -0.96 -17.08 6.31
C LEU A 128 -2.21 -17.76 6.88
N LEU A 129 -3.32 -17.04 7.04
CA LEU A 129 -4.58 -17.63 7.52
C LEU A 129 -5.10 -18.71 6.56
N ARG A 130 -5.01 -18.49 5.24
CA ARG A 130 -5.37 -19.51 4.24
C ARG A 130 -4.46 -20.74 4.32
N PHE A 131 -3.16 -20.53 4.50
CA PHE A 131 -2.18 -21.61 4.64
C PHE A 131 -2.45 -22.45 5.90
N PHE A 132 -2.62 -21.80 7.06
CA PHE A 132 -2.95 -22.49 8.30
C PHE A 132 -4.31 -23.19 8.24
N GLY A 133 -5.32 -22.60 7.59
CA GLY A 133 -6.60 -23.26 7.36
C GLY A 133 -6.48 -24.52 6.50
N ARG A 134 -5.59 -24.53 5.49
CA ARG A 134 -5.31 -25.74 4.70
C ARG A 134 -4.58 -26.85 5.49
N LEU A 135 -3.82 -26.47 6.52
CA LEU A 135 -3.16 -27.40 7.43
C LEU A 135 -4.08 -27.94 8.53
N GLY A 136 -5.38 -27.56 8.52
CA GLY A 136 -6.37 -28.05 9.48
C GLY A 136 -6.46 -27.23 10.79
N PHE A 137 -5.77 -26.10 10.90
CA PHE A 137 -5.91 -25.22 12.07
C PHE A 137 -7.21 -24.42 11.99
N ASP A 138 -7.86 -24.23 13.14
CA ASP A 138 -9.01 -23.31 13.21
C ASP A 138 -8.54 -21.85 13.09
N VAL A 139 -8.90 -21.22 11.96
CA VAL A 139 -8.51 -19.85 11.61
C VAL A 139 -9.67 -18.86 11.75
N ARG A 140 -10.81 -19.29 12.31
CA ARG A 140 -11.98 -18.42 12.46
C ARG A 140 -11.66 -17.28 13.42
N PRO A 141 -12.11 -16.05 13.11
CA PRO A 141 -12.00 -14.97 14.10
C PRO A 141 -12.87 -15.30 15.31
N PRO A 142 -12.43 -15.01 16.55
CA PRO A 142 -13.23 -15.23 17.73
C PRO A 142 -14.57 -14.49 17.59
N ALA A 143 -15.67 -15.18 17.92
CA ALA A 143 -17.01 -14.66 17.73
C ALA A 143 -17.24 -13.38 18.56
N ARG A 144 -17.54 -12.27 17.89
CA ARG A 144 -17.88 -10.98 18.50
C ARG A 144 -19.41 -10.80 18.59
N ASN A 145 -20.09 -11.59 19.40
CA ASN A 145 -21.51 -11.39 19.66
C ASN A 145 -21.71 -10.33 20.76
N ILE A 146 -22.46 -9.27 20.44
CA ILE A 146 -22.57 -8.01 21.21
C ILE A 146 -23.62 -8.11 22.36
N VAL A 147 -24.28 -9.24 22.54
CA VAL A 147 -25.53 -9.28 23.35
C VAL A 147 -25.32 -9.56 24.85
N ASN A 148 -24.23 -10.19 25.31
CA ASN A 148 -23.95 -10.41 26.74
C ASN A 148 -22.43 -10.38 27.01
N ALA A 149 -21.91 -9.26 27.51
CA ALA A 149 -20.49 -9.02 27.68
C ALA A 149 -19.74 -10.02 28.59
N GLN A 150 -20.39 -10.53 29.65
CA GLN A 150 -19.73 -11.45 30.61
C GLN A 150 -19.66 -12.91 30.09
N ALA A 151 -20.76 -13.43 29.52
CA ALA A 151 -20.76 -14.75 28.89
C ALA A 151 -19.88 -14.79 27.60
N HIS A 152 -19.76 -13.63 26.94
CA HIS A 152 -18.94 -13.46 25.75
C HIS A 152 -17.45 -13.55 26.08
N ASN A 153 -16.98 -12.97 27.18
CA ASN A 153 -15.56 -12.99 27.53
C ASN A 153 -15.05 -14.42 27.81
N ALA A 154 -15.83 -15.23 28.56
CA ALA A 154 -15.48 -16.61 28.87
C ALA A 154 -15.44 -17.50 27.62
N ALA A 155 -16.45 -17.42 26.74
CA ALA A 155 -16.49 -18.18 25.49
C ALA A 155 -15.36 -17.77 24.52
N THR A 156 -15.02 -16.48 24.47
CA THR A 156 -13.94 -15.96 23.66
C THR A 156 -12.58 -16.42 24.17
N GLU A 157 -12.38 -16.44 25.49
CA GLU A 157 -11.13 -16.92 26.11
C GLU A 157 -10.91 -18.44 25.87
N GLU A 158 -11.98 -19.26 25.94
CA GLU A 158 -11.90 -20.67 25.62
C GLU A 158 -11.62 -20.95 24.14
N GLU A 159 -12.24 -20.19 23.23
CA GLU A 159 -11.97 -20.27 21.79
C GLU A 159 -10.56 -19.83 21.46
N GLU A 160 -10.08 -18.74 22.06
CA GLU A 160 -8.71 -18.27 21.90
C GLU A 160 -7.68 -19.24 22.48
N ALA A 161 -7.99 -19.95 23.56
CA ALA A 161 -7.12 -20.96 24.16
C ALA A 161 -6.93 -22.20 23.27
N ARG A 162 -7.97 -22.55 22.48
CA ARG A 162 -7.92 -23.66 21.53
C ARG A 162 -7.17 -23.36 20.22
N GLN A 163 -7.02 -22.06 19.90
CA GLN A 163 -6.33 -21.65 18.67
C GLN A 163 -4.80 -21.76 18.82
N ALA A 164 -4.14 -22.16 17.74
CA ALA A 164 -2.68 -22.17 17.68
C ALA A 164 -2.10 -20.77 17.96
N PHE A 165 -0.99 -20.68 18.69
CA PHE A 165 -0.34 -19.42 19.06
C PHE A 165 -0.17 -18.44 17.90
N PHE A 166 0.21 -18.92 16.70
CA PHE A 166 0.37 -18.10 15.50
C PHE A 166 -0.95 -17.51 15.00
N VAL A 167 -2.04 -18.27 15.04
CA VAL A 167 -3.37 -17.80 14.62
C VAL A 167 -3.86 -16.71 15.58
N ARG A 168 -3.67 -16.93 16.89
CA ARG A 168 -3.99 -15.96 17.93
C ARG A 168 -3.17 -14.68 17.78
N PHE A 169 -1.88 -14.78 17.48
CA PHE A 169 -1.03 -13.63 17.18
C PHE A 169 -1.54 -12.84 15.96
N LEU A 170 -1.92 -13.52 14.87
CA LEU A 170 -2.47 -12.89 13.67
C LEU A 170 -3.81 -12.20 13.94
N HIS A 171 -4.63 -12.71 14.84
CA HIS A 171 -5.90 -12.08 15.23
C HIS A 171 -5.71 -10.91 16.20
N ARG A 172 -4.65 -10.93 17.03
CA ARG A 172 -4.31 -9.83 17.97
C ARG A 172 -3.97 -8.53 17.25
N TYR A 173 -3.30 -8.62 16.08
CA TYR A 173 -2.97 -7.47 15.26
C TYR A 173 -4.01 -7.28 14.15
N ARG A 174 -4.53 -6.08 14.02
CA ARG A 174 -5.44 -5.71 12.93
C ARG A 174 -4.63 -5.29 11.72
N PHE A 175 -4.86 -5.92 10.61
CA PHE A 175 -4.29 -5.58 9.33
C PHE A 175 -5.42 -5.36 8.33
N PRO A 176 -5.31 -4.41 7.42
CA PRO A 176 -4.16 -3.52 7.14
C PRO A 176 -3.82 -2.54 8.28
N LEU A 177 -2.62 -1.92 8.23
CA LEU A 177 -2.13 -1.04 9.31
C LEU A 177 -3.03 0.16 9.57
N HIS A 178 -3.64 0.76 8.55
CA HIS A 178 -4.57 1.88 8.72
C HIS A 178 -5.77 1.50 9.62
N ASP A 179 -6.26 0.28 9.52
CA ASP A 179 -7.33 -0.23 10.38
C ASP A 179 -6.88 -0.37 11.86
N HIS A 180 -5.62 -0.75 12.06
CA HIS A 180 -5.00 -0.77 13.38
C HIS A 180 -4.90 0.65 13.98
N CYS A 181 -4.43 1.61 13.18
CA CYS A 181 -4.33 3.01 13.60
C CYS A 181 -5.70 3.60 13.97
N ARG A 182 -6.74 3.33 13.18
CA ARG A 182 -8.10 3.81 13.45
C ARG A 182 -8.70 3.17 14.71
N LYS A 183 -8.62 1.86 14.84
CA LYS A 183 -9.39 1.09 15.85
C LYS A 183 -8.64 0.89 17.16
N LYS A 184 -7.30 0.93 17.18
CA LYS A 184 -6.50 0.78 18.40
C LYS A 184 -5.86 2.08 18.87
N LEU A 185 -5.39 2.91 17.94
CA LEU A 185 -4.78 4.20 18.27
C LEU A 185 -5.78 5.36 18.23
N ASN A 186 -7.06 5.09 17.88
CA ASN A 186 -8.13 6.06 17.77
C ASN A 186 -7.80 7.25 16.85
N TRP A 187 -7.01 7.00 15.79
CA TRP A 187 -6.72 8.03 14.80
C TRP A 187 -7.94 8.29 13.93
N SER A 188 -8.23 9.57 13.67
CA SER A 188 -9.25 9.95 12.70
C SER A 188 -8.78 9.64 11.27
N ASP A 189 -9.71 9.50 10.31
CA ASP A 189 -9.39 9.25 8.90
C ASP A 189 -8.43 10.30 8.31
N PRO A 190 -8.63 11.61 8.54
CA PRO A 190 -7.66 12.62 8.10
C PRO A 190 -6.27 12.46 8.72
N GLN A 191 -6.17 12.04 10.00
CA GLN A 191 -4.87 11.79 10.64
C GLN A 191 -4.15 10.61 10.01
N VAL A 192 -4.87 9.53 9.68
CA VAL A 192 -4.30 8.38 8.96
C VAL A 192 -3.80 8.82 7.61
N LEU A 193 -4.64 9.51 6.83
CA LEU A 193 -4.30 10.01 5.50
C LEU A 193 -3.02 10.86 5.52
N VAL A 194 -3.02 11.94 6.31
CA VAL A 194 -1.91 12.89 6.34
C VAL A 194 -0.61 12.24 6.83
N ARG A 195 -0.66 11.44 7.91
CA ARG A 195 0.53 10.78 8.46
C ARG A 195 1.13 9.76 7.49
N PHE A 196 0.30 8.97 6.81
CA PHE A 196 0.77 8.00 5.83
C PHE A 196 1.35 8.68 4.59
N MET A 197 0.74 9.78 4.13
CA MET A 197 1.29 10.61 3.04
C MET A 197 2.64 11.22 3.43
N LEU A 198 2.77 11.78 4.63
CA LEU A 198 4.03 12.34 5.12
C LEU A 198 5.13 11.28 5.20
N VAL A 199 4.82 10.11 5.76
CA VAL A 199 5.79 9.01 5.82
C VAL A 199 6.23 8.58 4.42
N GLN A 200 5.30 8.45 3.46
CA GLN A 200 5.65 8.10 2.08
C GLN A 200 6.48 9.21 1.42
N ALA A 201 6.07 10.47 1.57
CA ALA A 201 6.75 11.61 0.97
C ALA A 201 8.20 11.78 1.48
N LEU A 202 8.47 11.37 2.73
CA LEU A 202 9.82 11.41 3.31
C LEU A 202 10.63 10.15 2.97
N LEU A 203 10.02 8.97 3.05
CA LEU A 203 10.73 7.70 2.79
C LEU A 203 11.11 7.54 1.33
N THR A 204 10.26 7.92 0.39
CA THR A 204 10.54 7.71 -1.03
C THR A 204 11.81 8.42 -1.50
N PRO A 205 12.02 9.73 -1.30
CA PRO A 205 13.25 10.39 -1.72
C PRO A 205 14.48 9.88 -0.95
N LEU A 206 14.34 9.52 0.34
CA LEU A 206 15.41 8.90 1.12
C LEU A 206 15.85 7.57 0.51
N LEU A 207 14.90 6.67 0.20
CA LEU A 207 15.18 5.38 -0.41
C LEU A 207 15.70 5.52 -1.85
N MET A 208 15.22 6.49 -2.61
CA MET A 208 15.78 6.80 -3.94
C MET A 208 17.23 7.26 -3.85
N GLY A 209 17.57 8.15 -2.91
CA GLY A 209 18.93 8.58 -2.67
C GLY A 209 19.86 7.43 -2.26
N LEU A 210 19.38 6.54 -1.39
CA LEU A 210 20.11 5.33 -0.99
C LEU A 210 20.32 4.37 -2.19
N LEU A 211 19.28 4.16 -3.02
CA LEU A 211 19.36 3.31 -4.20
C LEU A 211 20.43 3.83 -5.19
N VAL A 212 20.49 5.15 -5.39
CA VAL A 212 21.50 5.77 -6.24
C VAL A 212 22.91 5.66 -5.64
N LYS A 213 23.04 5.82 -4.31
CA LYS A 213 24.34 5.80 -3.62
C LYS A 213 24.93 4.39 -3.49
N LEU A 214 24.09 3.36 -3.34
CA LEU A 214 24.54 1.96 -3.13
C LEU A 214 24.91 1.24 -4.43
N ARG A 215 24.77 1.88 -5.56
CA ARG A 215 25.08 1.32 -6.87
C ARG A 215 26.38 1.91 -7.43
#